data_f44b387b9736675283cd34addf2d3d17
#
_entry.id   f44b387b9736675283cd34addf2d3d17
#
_cell.length_a   1.000
_cell.length_b   1.000
_cell.length_c   1.000
_cell.angle_alpha   90.00
_cell.angle_beta   90.00
_cell.angle_gamma   90.00
#
_symmetry.space_group_name_H-M   'P 1'
#
loop_
_entity.id
_entity.type
_entity.pdbx_description
1 polymer ?
#
loop_
_entity_poly.entity_id
_entity_poly.type
_entity_poly.pdbx_seq_one_letter_code
_entity_poly.pdbx_strand_id
1 'polypeptide(L)'
;MSDSSDLLGSLMGQLGGGGITEIARSVGVSGSDVTSVLGGAVPAIMAGLTRNSSSGDGAAGLLGALDRDHDGSVLDDVMGYLGGGGDLTSGAGILGHVLGGRQSTIENAVSKSSGVDLASVGKIMAMVAPLIMGALGKAKRQQGFDASGLAAALGQQEKAARQTSSSAVDMFSRMLDSDGDGDPMDDIVKMGSGLLGGLFKN
;
A
#
# COMPACT_ATOMS: atom_id res chain seq x y z
N MET A 1 -16.80 20.29 -3.73
CA MET A 1 -16.56 18.92 -4.22
C MET A 1 -15.07 18.72 -4.13
N SER A 2 -14.58 18.44 -2.94
CA SER A 2 -13.13 18.29 -2.68
C SER A 2 -12.81 16.83 -2.70
N ASP A 3 -12.02 16.51 -3.67
CA ASP A 3 -11.72 15.20 -4.19
C ASP A 3 -11.04 14.26 -3.19
N SER A 4 -11.61 13.07 -3.06
CA SER A 4 -10.95 11.91 -2.45
C SER A 4 -9.68 11.48 -3.22
N SER A 5 -9.46 12.05 -4.41
CA SER A 5 -8.22 11.95 -5.21
C SER A 5 -7.01 12.56 -4.52
N ASP A 6 -7.23 13.31 -3.43
CA ASP A 6 -6.24 14.20 -2.83
C ASP A 6 -5.42 13.55 -1.71
N LEU A 7 -5.83 12.39 -1.19
CA LEU A 7 -5.04 11.74 -0.13
C LEU A 7 -3.70 11.21 -0.67
N LEU A 8 -3.73 10.57 -1.83
CA LEU A 8 -2.53 10.10 -2.49
C LEU A 8 -1.69 11.28 -3.00
N GLY A 9 -2.35 12.29 -3.59
CA GLY A 9 -1.71 13.53 -4.03
C GLY A 9 -1.10 14.30 -2.87
N SER A 10 -1.81 14.44 -1.76
CA SER A 10 -1.30 15.06 -0.53
C SER A 10 -0.12 14.31 0.06
N LEU A 11 -0.19 12.97 0.12
CA LEU A 11 0.90 12.15 0.61
C LEU A 11 2.13 12.27 -0.30
N MET A 12 1.93 12.17 -1.62
CA MET A 12 3.00 12.34 -2.61
C MET A 12 3.56 13.76 -2.61
N GLY A 13 2.74 14.77 -2.38
CA GLY A 13 3.17 16.17 -2.21
C GLY A 13 4.04 16.36 -0.97
N GLN A 14 3.67 15.75 0.15
CA GLN A 14 4.44 15.82 1.40
C GLN A 14 5.74 15.00 1.31
N LEU A 15 5.74 13.87 0.63
CA LEU A 15 6.94 13.07 0.37
C LEU A 15 7.82 13.70 -0.72
N GLY A 16 7.23 14.44 -1.68
CA GLY A 16 7.95 15.01 -2.83
C GLY A 16 8.96 16.11 -2.47
N GLY A 17 8.77 16.82 -1.34
CA GLY A 17 9.62 17.96 -0.94
C GLY A 17 10.95 17.60 -0.28
N GLY A 18 11.27 16.34 -0.09
CA GLY A 18 12.48 15.89 0.63
C GLY A 18 12.31 14.49 1.22
N GLY A 19 11.07 14.05 1.44
CA GLY A 19 10.77 12.77 2.04
C GLY A 19 11.33 11.60 1.22
N ILE A 20 11.21 11.64 -0.12
CA ILE A 20 11.80 10.64 -1.01
C ILE A 20 13.34 10.57 -0.83
N THR A 21 13.99 11.73 -0.72
CA THR A 21 15.44 11.80 -0.51
C THR A 21 15.83 11.23 0.84
N GLU A 22 15.02 11.47 1.88
CA GLU A 22 15.31 10.98 3.22
C GLU A 22 15.10 9.47 3.32
N ILE A 23 14.04 8.94 2.74
CA ILE A 23 13.83 7.49 2.61
C ILE A 23 15.00 6.85 1.84
N ALA A 24 15.38 7.43 0.71
CA ALA A 24 16.48 6.95 -0.12
C ALA A 24 17.80 6.86 0.66
N ARG A 25 18.10 7.90 1.44
CA ARG A 25 19.29 7.95 2.32
C ARG A 25 19.22 6.90 3.42
N SER A 26 18.09 6.79 4.10
CA SER A 26 17.88 5.85 5.21
C SER A 26 17.98 4.38 4.79
N VAL A 27 17.50 4.07 3.61
CA VAL A 27 17.49 2.69 3.07
C VAL A 27 18.76 2.37 2.28
N GLY A 28 19.44 3.38 1.72
CA GLY A 28 20.65 3.22 0.91
C GLY A 28 20.35 2.93 -0.57
N VAL A 29 19.26 3.48 -1.10
CA VAL A 29 18.84 3.34 -2.50
C VAL A 29 18.74 4.71 -3.18
N SER A 30 18.46 4.76 -4.48
CA SER A 30 18.23 6.03 -5.17
C SER A 30 16.79 6.58 -4.93
N GLY A 31 16.58 7.89 -5.14
CA GLY A 31 15.24 8.48 -5.07
C GLY A 31 14.30 7.94 -6.15
N SER A 32 14.84 7.55 -7.32
CA SER A 32 14.07 6.89 -8.37
C SER A 32 13.60 5.49 -7.94
N ASP A 33 14.45 4.75 -7.22
CA ASP A 33 14.08 3.46 -6.66
C ASP A 33 12.95 3.59 -5.64
N VAL A 34 13.05 4.57 -4.73
CA VAL A 34 11.97 4.87 -3.78
C VAL A 34 10.67 5.18 -4.52
N THR A 35 10.71 6.03 -5.54
CA THR A 35 9.52 6.39 -6.34
C THR A 35 8.90 5.16 -7.02
N SER A 36 9.75 4.28 -7.57
CA SER A 36 9.30 3.04 -8.21
C SER A 36 8.64 2.09 -7.20
N VAL A 37 9.22 1.94 -6.02
CA VAL A 37 8.64 1.14 -4.92
C VAL A 37 7.31 1.73 -4.46
N LEU A 38 7.23 3.05 -4.25
CA LEU A 38 6.00 3.72 -3.83
C LEU A 38 4.86 3.55 -4.84
N GLY A 39 5.19 3.52 -6.14
CA GLY A 39 4.22 3.29 -7.22
C GLY A 39 3.48 1.94 -7.10
N GLY A 40 4.13 0.91 -6.55
CA GLY A 40 3.52 -0.40 -6.29
C GLY A 40 3.02 -0.56 -4.85
N ALA A 41 3.81 -0.08 -3.87
CA ALA A 41 3.54 -0.27 -2.45
C ALA A 41 2.29 0.49 -1.96
N VAL A 42 2.12 1.76 -2.36
CA VAL A 42 1.00 2.58 -1.89
C VAL A 42 -0.35 2.00 -2.35
N PRO A 43 -0.57 1.67 -3.62
CA PRO A 43 -1.79 1.01 -4.05
C PRO A 43 -2.04 -0.33 -3.33
N ALA A 44 -0.99 -1.13 -3.11
CA ALA A 44 -1.11 -2.42 -2.43
C ALA A 44 -1.54 -2.27 -0.96
N ILE A 45 -0.97 -1.30 -0.23
CA ILE A 45 -1.38 -0.98 1.15
C ILE A 45 -2.82 -0.47 1.17
N MET A 46 -3.19 0.41 0.26
CA MET A 46 -4.57 0.94 0.15
C MET A 46 -5.58 -0.18 -0.13
N ALA A 47 -5.26 -1.09 -1.05
CA ALA A 47 -6.11 -2.26 -1.32
C ALA A 47 -6.24 -3.18 -0.09
N GLY A 48 -5.16 -3.36 0.69
CA GLY A 48 -5.20 -4.07 1.96
C GLY A 48 -6.13 -3.39 2.98
N LEU A 49 -6.03 -2.08 3.13
CA LEU A 49 -6.90 -1.27 4.00
C LEU A 49 -8.36 -1.36 3.59
N THR A 50 -8.66 -1.25 2.29
CA THR A 50 -10.01 -1.40 1.74
C THR A 50 -10.59 -2.77 2.07
N ARG A 51 -9.81 -3.84 1.86
CA ARG A 51 -10.24 -5.20 2.18
C ARG A 51 -10.51 -5.37 3.67
N ASN A 52 -9.60 -4.88 4.53
CA ASN A 52 -9.81 -4.98 5.97
C ASN A 52 -11.04 -4.19 6.43
N SER A 53 -11.34 -3.06 5.81
CA SER A 53 -12.51 -2.24 6.14
C SER A 53 -13.82 -2.72 5.50
N SER A 54 -13.80 -3.76 4.68
CA SER A 54 -15.00 -4.31 4.03
C SER A 54 -15.93 -5.05 4.99
N SER A 55 -15.42 -5.50 6.15
CA SER A 55 -16.23 -6.01 7.26
C SER A 55 -16.48 -4.92 8.30
N GLY A 56 -17.64 -4.98 8.98
CA GLY A 56 -17.98 -4.02 10.04
C GLY A 56 -16.96 -3.99 11.17
N ASP A 57 -16.48 -5.16 11.60
CA ASP A 57 -15.47 -5.29 12.66
C ASP A 57 -14.10 -4.76 12.20
N GLY A 58 -13.72 -5.02 10.94
CA GLY A 58 -12.49 -4.51 10.34
C GLY A 58 -12.51 -2.98 10.20
N ALA A 59 -13.61 -2.41 9.74
CA ALA A 59 -13.79 -0.96 9.65
C ALA A 59 -13.74 -0.30 11.03
N ALA A 60 -14.39 -0.88 12.04
CA ALA A 60 -14.35 -0.40 13.42
C ALA A 60 -12.94 -0.51 14.02
N GLY A 61 -12.24 -1.63 13.77
CA GLY A 61 -10.85 -1.83 14.19
C GLY A 61 -9.89 -0.81 13.58
N LEU A 62 -10.01 -0.55 12.27
CA LEU A 62 -9.23 0.47 11.57
C LEU A 62 -9.52 1.86 12.14
N LEU A 63 -10.80 2.19 12.34
CA LEU A 63 -11.19 3.47 12.93
C LEU A 63 -10.54 3.66 14.31
N GLY A 64 -10.59 2.63 15.16
CA GLY A 64 -9.97 2.65 16.48
C GLY A 64 -8.44 2.81 16.45
N ALA A 65 -7.77 2.22 15.46
CA ALA A 65 -6.33 2.40 15.24
C ALA A 65 -5.98 3.83 14.81
N LEU A 66 -6.81 4.42 13.93
CA LEU A 66 -6.64 5.81 13.50
C LEU A 66 -6.84 6.80 14.65
N ASP A 67 -7.74 6.50 15.59
CA ASP A 67 -8.01 7.38 16.75
C ASP A 67 -6.92 7.33 17.80
N ARG A 68 -6.34 6.15 18.04
CA ARG A 68 -5.38 5.95 19.14
C ARG A 68 -3.95 6.23 18.72
N ASP A 69 -3.56 5.73 17.56
CA ASP A 69 -2.14 5.58 17.21
C ASP A 69 -1.75 6.37 15.95
N HIS A 70 -2.73 6.75 15.12
CA HIS A 70 -2.49 7.34 13.80
C HIS A 70 -3.39 8.56 13.55
N ASP A 71 -3.39 9.47 14.49
CA ASP A 71 -4.21 10.69 14.44
C ASP A 71 -3.77 11.72 13.38
N GLY A 72 -2.71 11.46 12.66
CA GLY A 72 -2.14 12.32 11.62
C GLY A 72 -1.03 13.24 12.11
N SER A 73 -0.67 13.21 13.39
CA SER A 73 0.45 14.01 13.94
C SER A 73 1.80 13.71 13.26
N VAL A 74 2.01 12.48 12.79
CA VAL A 74 3.21 12.10 12.04
C VAL A 74 3.40 12.94 10.76
N LEU A 75 2.33 13.51 10.22
CA LEU A 75 2.39 14.36 9.03
C LEU A 75 2.78 15.81 9.34
N ASP A 76 2.78 16.21 10.59
CA ASP A 76 3.19 17.56 11.00
C ASP A 76 4.72 17.70 10.97
N ASP A 77 5.45 16.58 11.13
CA ASP A 77 6.91 16.52 11.00
C ASP A 77 7.37 15.25 10.27
N VAL A 78 7.02 15.13 9.00
CA VAL A 78 7.42 14.01 8.14
C VAL A 78 8.95 13.92 8.02
N MET A 79 9.63 15.07 7.95
CA MET A 79 11.08 15.10 7.79
C MET A 79 11.79 14.63 9.07
N GLY A 80 11.33 15.03 10.24
CA GLY A 80 11.84 14.53 11.50
C GLY A 80 11.61 13.03 11.68
N TYR A 81 10.42 12.56 11.33
CA TYR A 81 10.07 11.14 11.35
C TYR A 81 10.99 10.32 10.43
N LEU A 82 11.12 10.71 9.18
CA LEU A 82 11.96 10.01 8.18
C LEU A 82 13.46 10.14 8.49
N GLY A 83 13.91 11.31 8.97
CA GLY A 83 15.32 11.58 9.33
C GLY A 83 15.80 10.74 10.52
N GLY A 84 14.88 10.33 11.39
CA GLY A 84 15.12 9.33 12.44
C GLY A 84 15.14 7.87 11.94
N GLY A 85 15.00 7.64 10.63
CA GLY A 85 14.92 6.30 10.04
C GLY A 85 13.53 5.70 10.06
N GLY A 86 12.51 6.47 10.45
CA GLY A 86 11.14 6.01 10.63
C GLY A 86 11.00 5.01 11.79
N ASP A 87 9.77 4.70 12.16
CA ASP A 87 9.49 3.59 13.08
C ASP A 87 9.22 2.31 12.29
N LEU A 88 10.30 1.60 11.94
CA LEU A 88 10.22 0.36 11.17
C LEU A 88 9.45 -0.74 11.90
N THR A 89 9.46 -0.75 13.24
CA THR A 89 8.73 -1.75 14.03
C THR A 89 7.23 -1.52 13.96
N SER A 90 6.80 -0.28 14.18
CA SER A 90 5.40 0.10 14.02
C SER A 90 4.94 -0.11 12.58
N GLY A 91 5.76 0.31 11.61
CA GLY A 91 5.45 0.13 10.19
C GLY A 91 5.30 -1.34 9.79
N ALA A 92 6.17 -2.21 10.24
CA ALA A 92 6.06 -3.65 10.00
C ALA A 92 4.79 -4.23 10.66
N GLY A 93 4.45 -3.78 11.86
CA GLY A 93 3.20 -4.14 12.53
C GLY A 93 1.96 -3.73 11.73
N ILE A 94 1.94 -2.51 11.19
CA ILE A 94 0.87 -2.03 10.31
C ILE A 94 0.78 -2.90 9.07
N LEU A 95 1.90 -3.16 8.38
CA LEU A 95 1.92 -4.00 7.18
C LEU A 95 1.42 -5.42 7.47
N GLY A 96 1.85 -6.02 8.59
CA GLY A 96 1.38 -7.34 9.02
C GLY A 96 -0.14 -7.36 9.24
N HIS A 97 -0.71 -6.29 9.80
CA HIS A 97 -2.16 -6.17 10.02
C HIS A 97 -2.94 -5.92 8.71
N VAL A 98 -2.41 -5.03 7.87
CA VAL A 98 -3.07 -4.58 6.64
C VAL A 98 -2.98 -5.64 5.54
N LEU A 99 -1.81 -6.24 5.35
CA LEU A 99 -1.53 -7.19 4.28
C LEU A 99 -1.67 -8.65 4.74
N GLY A 100 -1.51 -8.89 6.05
CA GLY A 100 -1.64 -10.22 6.63
C GLY A 100 -0.69 -11.24 5.98
N GLY A 101 -1.16 -12.44 5.73
CA GLY A 101 -0.40 -13.51 5.08
C GLY A 101 0.05 -13.21 3.64
N ARG A 102 -0.43 -12.12 3.03
CA ARG A 102 -0.04 -11.70 1.67
C ARG A 102 1.15 -10.74 1.64
N GLN A 103 1.64 -10.29 2.80
CA GLN A 103 2.71 -9.29 2.87
C GLN A 103 3.93 -9.69 2.03
N SER A 104 4.47 -10.87 2.23
CA SER A 104 5.65 -11.36 1.49
C SER A 104 5.40 -11.48 -0.02
N THR A 105 4.20 -11.88 -0.42
CA THR A 105 3.83 -11.95 -1.85
C THR A 105 3.82 -10.57 -2.47
N ILE A 106 3.24 -9.58 -1.78
CA ILE A 106 3.16 -8.20 -2.24
C ILE A 106 4.56 -7.55 -2.29
N GLU A 107 5.38 -7.73 -1.24
CA GLU A 107 6.76 -7.25 -1.22
C GLU A 107 7.59 -7.82 -2.38
N ASN A 108 7.45 -9.12 -2.67
CA ASN A 108 8.09 -9.76 -3.82
C ASN A 108 7.60 -9.21 -5.16
N ALA A 109 6.30 -8.96 -5.30
CA ALA A 109 5.73 -8.37 -6.52
C ALA A 109 6.25 -6.95 -6.73
N VAL A 110 6.28 -6.12 -5.67
CA VAL A 110 6.84 -4.76 -5.72
C VAL A 110 8.34 -4.79 -6.03
N SER A 111 9.11 -5.70 -5.42
CA SER A 111 10.53 -5.87 -5.71
C SER A 111 10.78 -6.19 -7.19
N LYS A 112 10.03 -7.13 -7.75
CA LYS A 112 10.13 -7.49 -9.16
C LYS A 112 9.76 -6.36 -10.10
N SER A 113 8.72 -5.60 -9.79
CA SER A 113 8.23 -4.51 -10.65
C SER A 113 9.10 -3.26 -10.56
N SER A 114 9.67 -2.96 -9.40
CA SER A 114 10.53 -1.80 -9.18
C SER A 114 12.00 -2.05 -9.52
N GLY A 115 12.43 -3.32 -9.55
CA GLY A 115 13.84 -3.70 -9.69
C GLY A 115 14.67 -3.50 -8.41
N VAL A 116 14.03 -3.17 -7.29
CA VAL A 116 14.67 -2.94 -5.99
C VAL A 116 14.67 -4.23 -5.19
N ASP A 117 15.75 -4.48 -4.45
CA ASP A 117 15.87 -5.69 -3.63
C ASP A 117 14.78 -5.77 -2.55
N LEU A 118 14.41 -6.99 -2.19
CA LEU A 118 13.30 -7.27 -1.28
C LEU A 118 13.47 -6.61 0.11
N ALA A 119 14.69 -6.58 0.63
CA ALA A 119 14.95 -6.01 1.95
C ALA A 119 14.76 -4.48 1.95
N SER A 120 15.19 -3.80 0.89
CA SER A 120 14.96 -2.38 0.70
C SER A 120 13.48 -2.07 0.48
N VAL A 121 12.76 -2.88 -0.30
CA VAL A 121 11.31 -2.76 -0.46
C VAL A 121 10.59 -2.86 0.88
N GLY A 122 10.89 -3.89 1.68
CA GLY A 122 10.29 -4.06 3.00
C GLY A 122 10.52 -2.86 3.92
N LYS A 123 11.74 -2.30 3.93
CA LYS A 123 12.05 -1.09 4.71
C LYS A 123 11.27 0.13 4.22
N ILE A 124 11.24 0.39 2.91
CA ILE A 124 10.50 1.52 2.34
C ILE A 124 9.01 1.39 2.70
N MET A 125 8.43 0.21 2.52
CA MET A 125 7.03 -0.04 2.86
C MET A 125 6.75 0.19 4.35
N ALA A 126 7.63 -0.27 5.24
CA ALA A 126 7.50 -0.05 6.68
C ALA A 126 7.62 1.44 7.06
N MET A 127 8.51 2.21 6.40
CA MET A 127 8.63 3.65 6.65
C MET A 127 7.38 4.44 6.20
N VAL A 128 6.73 3.99 5.14
CA VAL A 128 5.60 4.72 4.53
C VAL A 128 4.25 4.32 5.13
N ALA A 129 4.11 3.12 5.66
CA ALA A 129 2.85 2.63 6.23
C ALA A 129 2.28 3.55 7.33
N PRO A 130 3.04 4.05 8.31
CA PRO A 130 2.53 5.01 9.31
C PRO A 130 2.14 6.36 8.70
N LEU A 131 2.80 6.80 7.62
CA LEU A 131 2.44 8.04 6.92
C LEU A 131 1.10 7.90 6.20
N ILE A 132 0.84 6.74 5.58
CA ILE A 132 -0.46 6.43 4.98
C ILE A 132 -1.56 6.40 6.05
N MET A 133 -1.30 5.74 7.18
CA MET A 133 -2.24 5.69 8.30
C MET A 133 -2.50 7.09 8.87
N GLY A 134 -1.45 7.90 9.03
CA GLY A 134 -1.57 9.30 9.47
C GLY A 134 -2.40 10.15 8.50
N ALA A 135 -2.22 9.97 7.18
CA ALA A 135 -3.02 10.65 6.17
C ALA A 135 -4.50 10.28 6.28
N LEU A 136 -4.81 8.99 6.47
CA LEU A 136 -6.17 8.53 6.71
C LEU A 136 -6.77 9.08 8.02
N GLY A 137 -5.99 9.09 9.09
CA GLY A 137 -6.42 9.66 10.38
C GLY A 137 -6.72 11.15 10.27
N LYS A 138 -5.88 11.91 9.56
CA LYS A 138 -6.12 13.33 9.26
C LYS A 138 -7.39 13.53 8.43
N ALA A 139 -7.57 12.74 7.38
CA ALA A 139 -8.77 12.80 6.54
C ALA A 139 -10.03 12.44 7.32
N LYS A 140 -9.97 11.39 8.15
CA LYS A 140 -11.06 11.00 9.04
C LYS A 140 -11.48 12.16 9.95
N ARG A 141 -10.52 12.84 10.60
CA ARG A 141 -10.82 13.97 11.48
C ARG A 141 -11.41 15.15 10.73
N GLN A 142 -10.92 15.44 9.53
CA GLN A 142 -11.41 16.57 8.73
C GLN A 142 -12.81 16.34 8.17
N GLN A 143 -13.15 15.11 7.83
CA GLN A 143 -14.40 14.76 7.16
C GLN A 143 -15.42 14.11 8.11
N GLY A 144 -15.02 13.80 9.36
CA GLY A 144 -15.91 13.21 10.36
C GLY A 144 -16.38 11.80 10.04
N PHE A 145 -15.53 11.01 9.36
CA PHE A 145 -15.91 9.65 8.97
C PHE A 145 -16.19 8.76 10.19
N ASP A 146 -17.32 8.07 10.13
CA ASP A 146 -17.58 6.85 10.89
C ASP A 146 -17.01 5.62 10.15
N ALA A 147 -17.21 4.42 10.68
CA ALA A 147 -16.70 3.18 10.09
C ALA A 147 -17.20 2.96 8.66
N SER A 148 -18.46 3.29 8.39
CA SER A 148 -19.06 3.12 7.06
C SER A 148 -18.56 4.17 6.06
N GLY A 149 -18.41 5.41 6.51
CA GLY A 149 -17.83 6.49 5.71
C GLY A 149 -16.37 6.24 5.35
N LEU A 150 -15.58 5.72 6.30
CA LEU A 150 -14.19 5.34 6.04
C LEU A 150 -14.09 4.21 5.00
N ALA A 151 -14.90 3.16 5.14
CA ALA A 151 -14.93 2.03 4.20
C ALA A 151 -15.35 2.51 2.79
N ALA A 152 -16.36 3.38 2.71
CA ALA A 152 -16.79 3.96 1.43
C ALA A 152 -15.71 4.83 0.78
N ALA A 153 -15.01 5.66 1.56
CA ALA A 153 -13.92 6.50 1.08
C ALA A 153 -12.76 5.67 0.54
N LEU A 154 -12.35 4.62 1.26
CA LEU A 154 -11.31 3.70 0.82
C LEU A 154 -11.70 2.96 -0.47
N GLY A 155 -12.94 2.48 -0.57
CA GLY A 155 -13.44 1.83 -1.78
C GLY A 155 -13.51 2.77 -3.00
N GLN A 156 -13.83 4.05 -2.81
CA GLN A 156 -13.78 5.05 -3.88
C GLN A 156 -12.35 5.34 -4.32
N GLN A 157 -11.42 5.44 -3.37
CA GLN A 157 -10.00 5.65 -3.64
C GLN A 157 -9.41 4.48 -4.45
N GLU A 158 -9.75 3.25 -4.10
CA GLU A 158 -9.32 2.07 -4.85
C GLU A 158 -9.86 2.09 -6.29
N LYS A 159 -11.14 2.42 -6.48
CA LYS A 159 -11.73 2.55 -7.82
C LYS A 159 -11.06 3.66 -8.64
N ALA A 160 -10.77 4.80 -8.02
CA ALA A 160 -10.07 5.90 -8.69
C ALA A 160 -8.64 5.51 -9.07
N ALA A 161 -7.91 4.82 -8.20
CA ALA A 161 -6.57 4.32 -8.47
C ALA A 161 -6.57 3.32 -9.65
N ARG A 162 -7.53 2.42 -9.72
CA ARG A 162 -7.70 1.49 -10.85
C ARG A 162 -8.00 2.21 -12.17
N GLN A 163 -8.76 3.31 -12.15
CA GLN A 163 -9.07 4.10 -13.34
C GLN A 163 -7.87 4.93 -13.85
N THR A 164 -7.02 5.39 -12.95
CA THR A 164 -5.85 6.22 -13.29
C THR A 164 -4.65 5.37 -13.74
N SER A 165 -4.58 4.12 -13.27
CA SER A 165 -3.48 3.19 -13.57
C SER A 165 -3.72 2.33 -14.82
N SER A 166 -4.57 2.78 -15.73
CA SER A 166 -5.18 2.00 -16.82
C SER A 166 -4.23 1.37 -17.88
N SER A 167 -2.92 1.43 -17.73
CA SER A 167 -2.01 0.79 -18.69
C SER A 167 -1.13 -0.32 -18.10
N ALA A 168 -0.56 -0.14 -16.91
CA ALA A 168 0.39 -1.10 -16.36
C ALA A 168 -0.29 -2.05 -15.35
N VAL A 169 -1.17 -1.52 -14.49
CA VAL A 169 -1.86 -2.32 -13.46
C VAL A 169 -2.97 -3.17 -14.08
N ASP A 170 -3.70 -2.65 -15.08
CA ASP A 170 -4.70 -3.42 -15.82
C ASP A 170 -4.06 -4.55 -16.65
N MET A 171 -2.88 -4.30 -17.24
CA MET A 171 -2.15 -5.34 -17.95
C MET A 171 -1.63 -6.40 -16.99
N PHE A 172 -1.16 -5.98 -15.81
CA PHE A 172 -0.66 -6.88 -14.76
C PHE A 172 -1.80 -7.65 -14.08
N SER A 173 -2.93 -7.00 -13.77
CA SER A 173 -4.11 -7.65 -13.20
C SER A 173 -4.75 -8.63 -14.19
N ARG A 174 -4.89 -8.27 -15.47
CA ARG A 174 -5.40 -9.17 -16.51
C ARG A 174 -4.45 -10.32 -16.82
N MET A 175 -3.15 -10.14 -16.62
CA MET A 175 -2.16 -11.19 -16.80
C MET A 175 -2.13 -12.18 -15.63
N LEU A 176 -2.63 -11.74 -14.45
CA LEU A 176 -2.72 -12.53 -13.23
C LEU A 176 -4.15 -13.05 -12.93
N ASP A 177 -5.15 -12.50 -13.60
CA ASP A 177 -6.57 -12.85 -13.47
C ASP A 177 -7.06 -13.35 -14.83
N SER A 178 -6.69 -14.57 -15.16
CA SER A 178 -6.96 -15.20 -16.47
C SER A 178 -8.41 -15.65 -16.61
N ASP A 179 -9.12 -15.91 -15.49
CA ASP A 179 -10.53 -16.33 -15.50
C ASP A 179 -11.51 -15.20 -15.09
N GLY A 180 -11.01 -14.01 -14.71
CA GLY A 180 -11.82 -12.82 -14.48
C GLY A 180 -12.62 -12.85 -13.17
N ASP A 181 -12.27 -13.72 -12.22
CA ASP A 181 -12.96 -13.86 -10.95
C ASP A 181 -12.50 -12.84 -9.87
N GLY A 182 -11.43 -12.08 -10.17
CA GLY A 182 -10.85 -11.06 -9.30
C GLY A 182 -9.88 -11.63 -8.24
N ASP A 183 -9.51 -12.91 -8.31
CA ASP A 183 -8.49 -13.51 -7.44
C ASP A 183 -7.26 -14.03 -8.22
N PRO A 184 -6.23 -13.18 -8.44
CA PRO A 184 -5.02 -13.54 -9.18
C PRO A 184 -4.23 -14.71 -8.60
N MET A 185 -4.51 -15.12 -7.36
CA MET A 185 -3.75 -16.20 -6.70
C MET A 185 -4.15 -17.58 -7.17
N ASP A 186 -5.39 -17.76 -7.59
CA ASP A 186 -5.93 -18.99 -8.12
C ASP A 186 -5.29 -19.34 -9.48
N ASP A 187 -5.12 -18.34 -10.32
CA ASP A 187 -4.48 -18.48 -11.64
C ASP A 187 -2.99 -18.78 -11.58
N ILE A 188 -2.28 -18.24 -10.59
CA ILE A 188 -0.85 -18.57 -10.39
C ILE A 188 -0.68 -20.04 -10.00
N VAL A 189 -1.59 -20.58 -9.20
CA VAL A 189 -1.57 -22.01 -8.82
C VAL A 189 -1.91 -22.89 -10.02
N LYS A 190 -2.86 -22.49 -10.87
CA LYS A 190 -3.21 -23.22 -12.11
C LYS A 190 -2.07 -23.20 -13.12
N MET A 191 -1.40 -22.05 -13.32
CA MET A 191 -0.22 -21.96 -14.21
C MET A 191 0.98 -22.76 -13.68
N GLY A 192 1.23 -22.73 -12.38
CA GLY A 192 2.32 -23.50 -11.75
C GLY A 192 2.13 -25.01 -11.88
N SER A 193 0.90 -25.50 -11.75
CA SER A 193 0.58 -26.93 -11.89
C SER A 193 0.63 -27.39 -13.35
N GLY A 194 0.32 -26.52 -14.31
CA GLY A 194 0.39 -26.81 -15.75
C GLY A 194 1.83 -26.99 -16.26
N LEU A 195 2.76 -26.20 -15.75
CA LEU A 195 4.18 -26.28 -16.13
C LEU A 195 4.88 -27.52 -15.53
N LEU A 196 4.48 -27.95 -14.33
CA LEU A 196 5.04 -29.15 -13.71
C LEU A 196 4.46 -30.45 -14.31
N GLY A 197 3.22 -30.43 -14.79
CA GLY A 197 2.59 -31.59 -15.44
C GLY A 197 3.15 -31.91 -16.82
N GLY A 198 3.75 -30.93 -17.51
CA GLY A 198 4.38 -31.11 -18.83
C GLY A 198 5.77 -31.74 -18.79
N LEU A 199 6.47 -31.69 -17.68
CA LEU A 199 7.84 -32.18 -17.51
C LEU A 199 7.94 -33.67 -17.12
N PHE A 200 6.83 -34.31 -16.70
CA PHE A 200 6.80 -35.71 -16.27
C PHE A 200 6.06 -36.64 -17.24
N LYS A 201 5.81 -36.21 -18.46
CA LYS A 201 5.20 -37.04 -19.49
C LYS A 201 6.19 -37.25 -20.63
N ASN A 202 7.19 -38.09 -20.35
CA ASN A 202 7.94 -38.81 -21.39
C ASN A 202 8.48 -40.13 -20.82
#